data_a5073f936ccab0c0ab78ce5a8f92dc93
#
_entry.id   a5073f936ccab0c0ab78ce5a8f92dc93
#
_cell.length_a   1.000
_cell.length_b   1.000
_cell.length_c   1.000
_cell.angle_alpha   90.00
_cell.angle_beta   90.00
_cell.angle_gamma   90.00
#
_symmetry.space_group_name_H-M   'P 1'
#
loop_
_entity.id
_entity.type
_entity.pdbx_description
1 polymer ?
#
loop_
_entity_poly.entity_id
_entity_poly.type
_entity_poly.pdbx_seq_one_letter_code
_entity_poly.pdbx_strand_id
1 'polypeptide(L)'
;MRCEIDRRGAAFITRQHKGLPFEMRNAFRSVGRIETGHVAEPRVQVWDEQGGAHLFRRIRVKLAEATRDGERELYILPNLPLRKASAKRVARLYRKRWTLETAFQHLAAYCHSEITTLGYPKAALFGFCLALVADNMLAVVTAALRRVHGAESRDRELSLYDVANDIAQTSHGMMIAIPEDEWRVFSRMRPAEMVATLRALAQKVRLKAYRKSSRGPKKPRPKREGTIKGSHVSTAKLLRNLKVNAATP
;
A
#
# COMPACT_ATOMS: atom_id res chain seq x y z
N MET A 1 15.51 -6.80 13.92
CA MET A 1 15.17 -6.42 12.52
C MET A 1 15.59 -4.98 12.16
N ARG A 2 15.16 -3.88 12.85
CA ARG A 2 15.54 -2.48 12.49
C ARG A 2 17.03 -2.24 12.56
N CYS A 3 17.66 -2.64 13.65
CA CYS A 3 19.10 -2.52 13.85
C CYS A 3 19.90 -3.36 12.82
N GLU A 4 19.36 -4.49 12.39
CA GLU A 4 19.97 -5.30 11.35
C GLU A 4 19.91 -4.63 9.97
N ILE A 5 18.79 -3.96 9.63
CA ILE A 5 18.69 -3.17 8.41
C ILE A 5 19.69 -2.01 8.43
N ASP A 6 19.82 -1.33 9.59
CA ASP A 6 20.77 -0.25 9.79
C ASP A 6 22.22 -0.73 9.64
N ARG A 7 22.57 -1.85 10.25
CA ARG A 7 23.89 -2.50 10.15
C ARG A 7 24.28 -2.83 8.70
N ARG A 8 23.31 -3.22 7.88
CA ARG A 8 23.50 -3.49 6.44
C ARG A 8 23.53 -2.22 5.58
N GLY A 9 23.51 -1.04 6.18
CA GLY A 9 23.51 0.23 5.45
C GLY A 9 22.24 0.52 4.66
N ALA A 10 21.18 -0.29 4.84
CA ALA A 10 19.90 -0.08 4.18
C ALA A 10 19.03 0.93 4.94
N ALA A 11 18.18 1.67 4.20
CA ALA A 11 17.32 2.68 4.77
C ALA A 11 15.94 2.11 5.12
N PHE A 12 15.37 2.58 6.23
CA PHE A 12 13.99 2.28 6.59
C PHE A 12 13.24 3.52 7.11
N ILE A 13 11.92 3.47 6.95
CA ILE A 13 10.96 4.38 7.60
C ILE A 13 9.85 3.49 8.16
N THR A 14 9.73 3.42 9.48
CA THR A 14 8.74 2.56 10.14
C THR A 14 7.97 3.31 11.22
N ARG A 15 6.76 2.86 11.54
CA ARG A 15 6.05 3.34 12.72
C ARG A 15 6.73 2.81 13.99
N GLN A 16 6.81 3.65 15.01
CA GLN A 16 7.25 3.21 16.31
C GLN A 16 6.20 2.29 16.92
N HIS A 17 6.61 1.09 17.31
CA HIS A 17 5.77 0.17 18.07
C HIS A 17 5.71 0.60 19.53
N LYS A 18 4.54 0.47 20.19
CA LYS A 18 4.34 0.87 21.59
C LYS A 18 5.32 0.18 22.56
N GLY A 19 5.67 -1.09 22.27
CA GLY A 19 6.59 -1.89 23.09
C GLY A 19 8.08 -1.76 22.72
N LEU A 20 8.49 -0.79 21.87
CA LEU A 20 9.90 -0.61 21.57
C LEU A 20 10.57 0.17 22.71
N PRO A 21 11.53 -0.41 23.45
CA PRO A 21 12.31 0.32 24.43
C PRO A 21 13.24 1.32 23.74
N PHE A 22 13.30 2.54 24.23
CA PHE A 22 14.18 3.58 23.72
C PHE A 22 14.49 4.59 24.82
N GLU A 23 15.61 5.29 24.68
CA GLU A 23 15.99 6.43 25.51
C GLU A 23 15.99 7.70 24.66
N MET A 24 15.42 8.79 25.21
CA MET A 24 15.42 10.10 24.58
C MET A 24 16.81 10.74 24.73
N ARG A 25 17.44 11.13 23.62
CA ARG A 25 18.75 11.80 23.65
C ARG A 25 18.65 13.33 23.64
N ASN A 26 17.51 13.85 23.19
CA ASN A 26 17.22 15.29 23.26
C ASN A 26 15.71 15.54 23.26
N ALA A 27 15.33 16.75 23.65
CA ALA A 27 13.94 17.19 23.66
C ALA A 27 13.32 17.29 22.25
N PHE A 28 11.99 17.31 22.19
CA PHE A 28 11.25 17.55 20.95
C PHE A 28 11.51 18.97 20.45
N ARG A 29 12.11 19.08 19.27
CA ARG A 29 12.24 20.34 18.53
C ARG A 29 11.18 20.39 17.44
N SER A 30 10.40 21.47 17.42
CA SER A 30 9.43 21.70 16.33
C SER A 30 10.17 21.91 15.00
N VAL A 31 9.72 21.20 13.98
CA VAL A 31 10.25 21.32 12.59
C VAL A 31 9.28 22.07 11.69
N GLY A 32 8.05 22.28 12.16
CA GLY A 32 6.99 23.00 11.48
C GLY A 32 5.81 22.10 11.09
N ARG A 33 5.00 22.56 10.14
CA ARG A 33 3.71 21.93 9.78
C ARG A 33 3.81 21.22 8.43
N ILE A 34 3.02 20.17 8.29
CA ILE A 34 2.66 19.48 7.03
C ILE A 34 1.14 19.44 6.91
N GLU A 35 0.63 18.91 5.81
CA GLU A 35 -0.81 18.87 5.48
C GLU A 35 -1.64 18.14 6.55
N THR A 36 -1.04 17.18 7.27
CA THR A 36 -1.72 16.36 8.29
C THR A 36 -1.49 16.80 9.73
N GLY A 37 -0.62 17.80 9.97
CA GLY A 37 -0.39 18.26 11.32
C GLY A 37 1.00 18.83 11.57
N HIS A 38 1.36 18.96 12.86
CA HIS A 38 2.64 19.49 13.32
C HIS A 38 3.70 18.39 13.45
N VAL A 39 4.91 18.68 12.95
CA VAL A 39 6.05 17.77 13.00
C VAL A 39 7.08 18.25 14.02
N ALA A 40 7.51 17.35 14.89
CA ALA A 40 8.60 17.57 15.82
C ALA A 40 9.55 16.37 15.81
N GLU A 41 10.83 16.61 16.09
CA GLU A 41 11.86 15.60 15.96
C GLU A 41 12.85 15.65 17.13
N PRO A 42 12.97 14.59 17.95
CA PRO A 42 14.12 14.28 18.78
C PRO A 42 14.96 13.15 18.17
N ARG A 43 16.10 12.89 18.79
CA ARG A 43 16.88 11.67 18.60
C ARG A 43 16.59 10.69 19.73
N VAL A 44 16.59 9.40 19.42
CA VAL A 44 16.42 8.32 20.38
C VAL A 44 17.50 7.27 20.20
N GLN A 45 17.91 6.68 21.30
CA GLN A 45 18.76 5.50 21.29
C GLN A 45 17.89 4.28 21.48
N VAL A 46 18.15 3.28 20.67
CA VAL A 46 17.48 1.96 20.69
C VAL A 46 18.58 0.91 20.76
N TRP A 47 18.36 -0.15 21.51
CA TRP A 47 19.29 -1.27 21.61
C TRP A 47 18.83 -2.45 20.78
N ASP A 48 19.79 -3.15 20.21
CA ASP A 48 19.54 -4.44 19.57
C ASP A 48 19.50 -5.59 20.61
N GLU A 49 19.23 -6.79 20.13
CA GLU A 49 19.15 -8.00 20.98
C GLU A 49 20.52 -8.39 21.61
N GLN A 50 21.60 -7.81 21.12
CA GLN A 50 22.99 -8.03 21.59
C GLN A 50 23.49 -6.89 22.48
N GLY A 51 22.64 -5.92 22.79
CA GLY A 51 22.99 -4.73 23.60
C GLY A 51 23.68 -3.62 22.79
N GLY A 52 23.82 -3.76 21.48
CA GLY A 52 24.37 -2.72 20.61
C GLY A 52 23.46 -1.51 20.52
N ALA A 53 24.03 -0.31 20.73
CA ALA A 53 23.28 0.93 20.73
C ALA A 53 23.18 1.54 19.32
N HIS A 54 21.97 1.88 18.90
CA HIS A 54 21.68 2.52 17.61
C HIS A 54 21.00 3.86 17.83
N LEU A 55 21.49 4.90 17.18
CA LEU A 55 20.92 6.25 17.26
C LEU A 55 19.99 6.50 16.10
N PHE A 56 18.69 6.60 16.38
CA PHE A 56 17.66 6.87 15.36
C PHE A 56 17.02 8.25 15.59
N ARG A 57 16.45 8.76 14.55
CA ARG A 57 15.55 9.92 14.59
C ARG A 57 14.16 9.43 14.99
N ARG A 58 13.47 10.21 15.84
CA ARG A 58 12.09 9.94 16.20
C ARG A 58 11.22 11.12 15.78
N ILE A 59 10.38 10.91 14.80
CA ILE A 59 9.53 11.95 14.25
C ILE A 59 8.14 11.82 14.83
N ARG A 60 7.69 12.84 15.56
CA ARG A 60 6.31 12.95 16.01
C ARG A 60 5.52 13.79 15.03
N VAL A 61 4.37 13.28 14.59
CA VAL A 61 3.35 14.04 13.87
C VAL A 61 2.14 14.18 14.77
N LYS A 62 1.91 15.38 15.30
CA LYS A 62 0.66 15.71 16.00
C LYS A 62 -0.38 16.04 14.95
N LEU A 63 -1.35 15.14 14.77
CA LEU A 63 -2.34 15.21 13.73
C LEU A 63 -3.33 16.35 13.98
N ALA A 64 -3.73 17.06 12.93
CA ALA A 64 -4.78 18.08 12.97
C ALA A 64 -6.15 17.44 13.28
N GLU A 65 -6.38 16.26 12.70
CA GLU A 65 -7.57 15.44 12.93
C GLU A 65 -7.15 14.06 13.43
N ALA A 66 -7.91 13.48 14.36
CA ALA A 66 -7.65 12.14 14.85
C ALA A 66 -7.80 11.12 13.72
N THR A 67 -7.00 10.04 13.77
CA THR A 67 -7.20 8.91 12.87
C THR A 67 -8.55 8.23 13.14
N ARG A 68 -8.98 7.37 12.23
CA ARG A 68 -10.20 6.56 12.39
C ARG A 68 -10.21 5.72 13.69
N ASP A 69 -9.02 5.40 14.21
CA ASP A 69 -8.83 4.64 15.45
C ASP A 69 -8.64 5.56 16.67
N GLY A 70 -8.86 6.87 16.52
CA GLY A 70 -8.80 7.86 17.59
C GLY A 70 -7.38 8.38 17.93
N GLU A 71 -6.37 7.98 17.18
CA GLU A 71 -5.00 8.42 17.45
C GLU A 71 -4.79 9.86 17.00
N ARG A 72 -4.23 10.68 17.89
CA ARG A 72 -3.90 12.09 17.63
C ARG A 72 -2.42 12.33 17.40
N GLU A 73 -1.58 11.35 17.70
CA GLU A 73 -0.14 11.43 17.50
C GLU A 73 0.38 10.19 16.80
N LEU A 74 1.28 10.41 15.86
CA LEU A 74 1.97 9.37 15.11
C LEU A 74 3.47 9.49 15.36
N TYR A 75 4.12 8.39 15.71
CA TYR A 75 5.56 8.32 15.88
C TYR A 75 6.21 7.46 14.83
N ILE A 76 7.20 8.04 14.13
CA ILE A 76 7.91 7.41 13.01
C ILE A 76 9.40 7.34 13.38
N LEU A 77 10.00 6.18 13.12
CA LEU A 77 11.43 5.92 13.31
C LEU A 77 12.07 5.67 11.92
N PRO A 78 12.80 6.63 11.38
CA PRO A 78 13.70 6.43 10.26
C PRO A 78 15.14 6.26 10.74
N ASN A 79 15.97 5.53 9.98
CA ASN A 79 17.42 5.61 10.09
C ASN A 79 18.05 6.58 9.07
N LEU A 80 17.22 7.21 8.22
CA LEU A 80 17.67 8.19 7.23
C LEU A 80 18.27 9.43 7.92
N PRO A 81 19.51 9.83 7.59
CA PRO A 81 20.10 11.05 8.12
C PRO A 81 19.37 12.30 7.61
N LEU A 82 19.43 13.39 8.40
CA LEU A 82 18.74 14.66 8.09
C LEU A 82 19.12 15.20 6.70
N ARG A 83 20.38 15.04 6.30
CA ARG A 83 20.89 15.46 4.97
C ARG A 83 20.20 14.77 3.80
N LYS A 84 19.73 13.52 3.96
CA LYS A 84 19.00 12.78 2.92
C LYS A 84 17.51 13.06 2.92
N ALA A 85 16.91 13.25 4.11
CA ALA A 85 15.48 13.54 4.23
C ALA A 85 15.15 14.33 5.50
N SER A 86 14.52 15.49 5.33
CA SER A 86 13.97 16.26 6.45
C SER A 86 12.85 15.51 7.15
N ALA A 87 12.54 15.83 8.40
CA ALA A 87 11.45 15.22 9.15
C ALA A 87 10.08 15.36 8.44
N LYS A 88 9.83 16.51 7.80
CA LYS A 88 8.63 16.74 6.99
C LYS A 88 8.57 15.77 5.78
N ARG A 89 9.70 15.56 5.09
CA ARG A 89 9.78 14.63 3.97
C ARG A 89 9.54 13.20 4.41
N VAL A 90 10.14 12.78 5.53
CA VAL A 90 9.94 11.44 6.10
C VAL A 90 8.48 11.23 6.49
N ALA A 91 7.84 12.21 7.14
CA ALA A 91 6.43 12.14 7.51
C ALA A 91 5.52 12.00 6.28
N ARG A 92 5.80 12.75 5.20
CA ARG A 92 5.06 12.62 3.93
C ARG A 92 5.29 11.27 3.25
N LEU A 93 6.53 10.74 3.25
CA LEU A 93 6.85 9.42 2.70
C LEU A 93 6.15 8.32 3.49
N TYR A 94 6.14 8.42 4.82
CA TYR A 94 5.43 7.44 5.65
C TYR A 94 3.93 7.39 5.35
N ARG A 95 3.32 8.54 5.08
CA ARG A 95 1.91 8.62 4.66
C ARG A 95 1.61 7.84 3.38
N LYS A 96 2.58 7.78 2.45
CA LYS A 96 2.46 7.00 1.22
C LYS A 96 2.51 5.47 1.45
N ARG A 97 2.87 5.00 2.65
CA ARG A 97 2.87 3.56 2.97
C ARG A 97 1.51 2.91 2.70
N TRP A 98 0.43 3.62 2.97
CA TRP A 98 -0.93 3.13 2.70
C TRP A 98 -1.19 2.84 1.21
N THR A 99 -0.45 3.45 0.30
CA THR A 99 -0.59 3.16 -1.12
C THR A 99 -0.16 1.73 -1.45
N LEU A 100 0.84 1.19 -0.76
CA LEU A 100 1.26 -0.21 -0.91
C LEU A 100 0.19 -1.18 -0.38
N GLU A 101 -0.34 -0.91 0.81
CA GLU A 101 -1.43 -1.74 1.37
C GLU A 101 -2.66 -1.70 0.45
N THR A 102 -2.99 -0.53 -0.08
CA THR A 102 -4.07 -0.37 -1.05
C THR A 102 -3.77 -1.11 -2.36
N ALA A 103 -2.52 -1.09 -2.85
CA ALA A 103 -2.12 -1.84 -4.04
C ALA A 103 -2.28 -3.36 -3.83
N PHE A 104 -1.84 -3.90 -2.67
CA PHE A 104 -2.06 -5.31 -2.35
C PHE A 104 -3.54 -5.66 -2.21
N GLN A 105 -4.35 -4.78 -1.63
CA GLN A 105 -5.80 -4.95 -1.58
C GLN A 105 -6.42 -4.96 -2.99
N HIS A 106 -5.95 -4.12 -3.89
CA HIS A 106 -6.41 -4.12 -5.28
C HIS A 106 -6.05 -5.43 -5.99
N LEU A 107 -4.79 -5.89 -5.85
CA LEU A 107 -4.37 -7.17 -6.41
C LEU A 107 -5.21 -8.33 -5.88
N ALA A 108 -5.48 -8.39 -4.58
CA ALA A 108 -6.28 -9.45 -3.98
C ALA A 108 -7.76 -9.34 -4.38
N ALA A 109 -8.37 -8.15 -4.23
CA ALA A 109 -9.81 -7.97 -4.36
C ALA A 109 -10.29 -7.84 -5.82
N TYR A 110 -9.47 -7.27 -6.71
CA TYR A 110 -9.89 -6.96 -8.09
C TYR A 110 -9.20 -7.83 -9.13
N CYS A 111 -7.96 -8.23 -8.88
CA CYS A 111 -7.18 -9.06 -9.79
C CYS A 111 -7.06 -10.51 -9.31
N HIS A 112 -7.74 -10.89 -8.21
CA HIS A 112 -7.78 -12.25 -7.66
C HIS A 112 -6.38 -12.87 -7.50
N SER A 113 -5.40 -12.10 -7.00
CA SER A 113 -4.02 -12.55 -6.86
C SER A 113 -3.82 -13.63 -5.78
N GLU A 114 -4.77 -13.77 -4.85
CA GLU A 114 -4.75 -14.80 -3.81
C GLU A 114 -5.45 -16.06 -4.30
N ILE A 115 -4.66 -16.98 -4.86
CA ILE A 115 -5.16 -18.25 -5.38
C ILE A 115 -4.96 -19.33 -4.31
N THR A 116 -5.99 -19.59 -3.52
CA THR A 116 -5.95 -20.48 -2.34
C THR A 116 -5.80 -21.97 -2.70
N THR A 117 -6.10 -22.36 -3.93
CA THR A 117 -6.11 -23.77 -4.38
C THR A 117 -4.80 -24.21 -5.03
N LEU A 118 -3.84 -23.32 -5.27
CA LEU A 118 -2.58 -23.66 -5.89
C LEU A 118 -1.54 -24.10 -4.84
N GLY A 119 -1.46 -25.40 -4.60
CA GLY A 119 -0.39 -26.01 -3.81
C GLY A 119 0.98 -25.98 -4.49
N TYR A 120 1.06 -25.61 -5.77
CA TYR A 120 2.28 -25.57 -6.55
C TYR A 120 2.89 -24.16 -6.62
N PRO A 121 4.08 -23.90 -6.02
CA PRO A 121 4.61 -22.54 -5.89
C PRO A 121 4.82 -21.80 -7.20
N LYS A 122 5.25 -22.49 -8.27
CA LYS A 122 5.46 -21.87 -9.58
C LYS A 122 4.14 -21.41 -10.23
N ALA A 123 3.07 -22.18 -10.07
CA ALA A 123 1.74 -21.81 -10.54
C ALA A 123 1.18 -20.60 -9.75
N ALA A 124 1.39 -20.58 -8.44
CA ALA A 124 1.03 -19.44 -7.60
C ALA A 124 1.78 -18.16 -8.02
N LEU A 125 3.09 -18.28 -8.31
CA LEU A 125 3.89 -17.16 -8.81
C LEU A 125 3.39 -16.68 -10.17
N PHE A 126 3.08 -17.59 -11.09
CA PHE A 126 2.52 -17.25 -12.40
C PHE A 126 1.18 -16.51 -12.27
N GLY A 127 0.26 -17.01 -11.43
CA GLY A 127 -1.01 -16.35 -11.16
C GLY A 127 -0.84 -14.95 -10.57
N PHE A 128 0.11 -14.78 -9.65
CA PHE A 128 0.46 -13.47 -9.10
C PHE A 128 1.01 -12.52 -10.18
N CYS A 129 1.87 -13.00 -11.08
CA CYS A 129 2.37 -12.20 -12.21
C CYS A 129 1.24 -11.76 -13.14
N LEU A 130 0.26 -12.63 -13.43
CA LEU A 130 -0.92 -12.27 -14.21
C LEU A 130 -1.75 -11.18 -13.53
N ALA A 131 -1.93 -11.27 -12.22
CA ALA A 131 -2.62 -10.23 -11.44
C ALA A 131 -1.88 -8.88 -11.52
N LEU A 132 -0.54 -8.87 -11.49
CA LEU A 132 0.25 -7.65 -11.69
C LEU A 132 0.06 -7.05 -13.08
N VAL A 133 -0.03 -7.88 -14.12
CA VAL A 133 -0.31 -7.41 -15.49
C VAL A 133 -1.70 -6.78 -15.54
N ALA A 134 -2.71 -7.43 -14.98
CA ALA A 134 -4.07 -6.91 -14.92
C ALA A 134 -4.15 -5.57 -14.15
N ASP A 135 -3.45 -5.43 -13.02
CA ASP A 135 -3.38 -4.19 -12.26
C ASP A 135 -2.72 -3.06 -13.07
N ASN A 136 -1.64 -3.35 -13.80
CA ASN A 136 -0.99 -2.39 -14.70
C ASN A 136 -1.94 -1.95 -15.83
N MET A 137 -2.70 -2.86 -16.42
CA MET A 137 -3.70 -2.51 -17.44
C MET A 137 -4.79 -1.61 -16.85
N LEU A 138 -5.29 -1.93 -15.67
CA LEU A 138 -6.27 -1.12 -14.94
C LEU A 138 -5.71 0.27 -14.62
N ALA A 139 -4.43 0.36 -14.27
CA ALA A 139 -3.75 1.63 -14.05
C ALA A 139 -3.69 2.50 -15.32
N VAL A 140 -3.43 1.90 -16.49
CA VAL A 140 -3.44 2.60 -17.79
C VAL A 140 -4.83 3.12 -18.13
N VAL A 141 -5.87 2.30 -18.00
CA VAL A 141 -7.26 2.73 -18.21
C VAL A 141 -7.64 3.88 -17.28
N THR A 142 -7.30 3.74 -16.00
CA THR A 142 -7.55 4.77 -14.99
C THR A 142 -6.81 6.08 -15.29
N ALA A 143 -5.57 5.99 -15.75
CA ALA A 143 -4.79 7.16 -16.16
C ALA A 143 -5.44 7.89 -17.37
N ALA A 144 -5.97 7.15 -18.35
CA ALA A 144 -6.70 7.73 -19.47
C ALA A 144 -7.97 8.46 -19.01
N LEU A 145 -8.77 7.85 -18.13
CA LEU A 145 -9.95 8.48 -17.52
C LEU A 145 -9.60 9.76 -16.76
N ARG A 146 -8.56 9.72 -15.94
CA ARG A 146 -8.08 10.89 -15.17
C ARG A 146 -7.61 12.01 -16.10
N ARG A 147 -6.89 11.67 -17.16
CA ARG A 147 -6.38 12.65 -18.10
C ARG A 147 -7.47 13.40 -18.84
N VAL A 148 -8.55 12.71 -19.19
CA VAL A 148 -9.68 13.27 -19.95
C VAL A 148 -10.61 14.07 -19.06
N HIS A 149 -10.92 13.57 -17.87
CA HIS A 149 -11.95 14.13 -16.99
C HIS A 149 -11.40 15.01 -15.86
N GLY A 150 -10.08 15.25 -15.82
CA GLY A 150 -9.40 16.08 -14.82
C GLY A 150 -8.94 15.29 -13.58
N ALA A 151 -7.70 15.53 -13.15
CA ALA A 151 -7.01 14.69 -12.15
C ALA A 151 -7.33 15.05 -10.69
N GLU A 152 -7.47 16.32 -10.34
CA GLU A 152 -7.35 16.75 -8.94
C GLU A 152 -8.60 16.56 -8.07
N SER A 153 -9.80 16.69 -8.61
CA SER A 153 -11.03 16.52 -7.82
C SER A 153 -11.60 15.09 -7.86
N ARG A 154 -11.18 14.28 -8.83
CA ARG A 154 -11.84 13.02 -9.19
C ARG A 154 -11.07 11.76 -8.78
N ASP A 155 -9.80 11.88 -8.39
CA ASP A 155 -8.99 10.76 -7.87
C ASP A 155 -9.57 10.13 -6.59
N ARG A 156 -10.27 10.94 -5.79
CA ARG A 156 -10.98 10.47 -4.59
C ARG A 156 -12.33 9.85 -4.89
N GLU A 157 -12.89 10.11 -6.06
CA GLU A 157 -14.25 9.72 -6.41
C GLU A 157 -14.33 8.47 -7.29
N LEU A 158 -13.26 8.13 -8.06
CA LEU A 158 -13.30 6.98 -8.97
C LEU A 158 -13.17 5.66 -8.19
N SER A 159 -14.15 4.78 -8.36
CA SER A 159 -14.14 3.42 -7.83
C SER A 159 -13.41 2.50 -8.79
N LEU A 160 -12.19 2.10 -8.43
CA LEU A 160 -11.43 1.10 -9.20
C LEU A 160 -12.11 -0.27 -9.20
N TYR A 161 -12.85 -0.57 -8.13
CA TYR A 161 -13.65 -1.79 -8.05
C TYR A 161 -14.69 -1.85 -9.16
N ASP A 162 -15.49 -0.79 -9.30
CA ASP A 162 -16.56 -0.77 -10.31
C ASP A 162 -15.98 -0.80 -11.72
N VAL A 163 -14.85 -0.09 -11.97
CA VAL A 163 -14.15 -0.14 -13.26
C VAL A 163 -13.64 -1.54 -13.56
N ALA A 164 -12.96 -2.20 -12.61
CA ALA A 164 -12.42 -3.54 -12.80
C ALA A 164 -13.54 -4.57 -12.99
N ASN A 165 -14.62 -4.46 -12.22
CA ASN A 165 -15.78 -5.34 -12.30
C ASN A 165 -16.50 -5.21 -13.65
N ASP A 166 -16.70 -3.99 -14.15
CA ASP A 166 -17.32 -3.74 -15.45
C ASP A 166 -16.46 -4.31 -16.60
N ILE A 167 -15.14 -4.11 -16.55
CA ILE A 167 -14.21 -4.73 -17.50
C ILE A 167 -14.33 -6.26 -17.45
N ALA A 168 -14.34 -6.86 -16.26
CA ALA A 168 -14.41 -8.30 -16.11
C ALA A 168 -15.73 -8.89 -16.63
N GLN A 169 -16.86 -8.21 -16.39
CA GLN A 169 -18.17 -8.66 -16.83
C GLN A 169 -18.39 -8.49 -18.35
N THR A 170 -17.85 -7.40 -18.93
CA THR A 170 -18.06 -7.09 -20.34
C THR A 170 -17.04 -7.77 -21.25
N SER A 171 -15.79 -7.96 -20.80
CA SER A 171 -14.70 -8.49 -21.63
C SER A 171 -15.01 -9.86 -22.23
N HIS A 172 -15.63 -10.76 -21.45
CA HIS A 172 -15.98 -12.11 -21.94
C HIS A 172 -16.98 -12.04 -23.10
N GLY A 173 -18.03 -11.24 -22.97
CA GLY A 173 -19.01 -11.03 -24.04
C GLY A 173 -18.39 -10.36 -25.27
N MET A 174 -17.50 -9.40 -25.07
CA MET A 174 -16.79 -8.73 -26.15
C MET A 174 -15.87 -9.69 -26.92
N MET A 175 -15.16 -10.58 -26.22
CA MET A 175 -14.31 -11.59 -26.85
C MET A 175 -15.09 -12.61 -27.72
N ILE A 176 -16.37 -12.83 -27.42
CA ILE A 176 -17.26 -13.67 -28.22
C ILE A 176 -17.86 -12.89 -29.41
N ALA A 177 -18.30 -11.65 -29.13
CA ALA A 177 -19.06 -10.85 -30.10
C ALA A 177 -18.18 -10.18 -31.17
N ILE A 178 -16.91 -9.90 -30.85
CA ILE A 178 -15.98 -9.19 -31.73
C ILE A 178 -14.97 -10.21 -32.30
N PRO A 179 -14.88 -10.37 -33.60
CA PRO A 179 -13.92 -11.28 -34.23
C PRO A 179 -12.48 -10.97 -33.90
N GLU A 180 -11.62 -11.98 -33.83
CA GLU A 180 -10.21 -11.84 -33.46
C GLU A 180 -9.45 -10.83 -34.34
N ASP A 181 -9.79 -10.77 -35.62
CA ASP A 181 -9.14 -9.84 -36.57
C ASP A 181 -9.36 -8.37 -36.19
N GLU A 182 -10.49 -8.03 -35.62
CA GLU A 182 -10.80 -6.68 -35.15
C GLU A 182 -9.90 -6.27 -33.95
N TRP A 183 -9.44 -7.25 -33.15
CA TRP A 183 -8.51 -7.00 -32.04
C TRP A 183 -7.07 -6.79 -32.50
N ARG A 184 -6.69 -7.30 -33.66
CA ARG A 184 -5.30 -7.20 -34.18
C ARG A 184 -4.86 -5.77 -34.43
N VAL A 185 -5.77 -4.85 -34.63
CA VAL A 185 -5.45 -3.42 -34.79
C VAL A 185 -4.72 -2.88 -33.57
N PHE A 186 -5.10 -3.29 -32.37
CA PHE A 186 -4.49 -2.83 -31.12
C PHE A 186 -3.05 -3.33 -30.94
N SER A 187 -2.74 -4.56 -31.38
CA SER A 187 -1.39 -5.13 -31.28
C SER A 187 -0.38 -4.46 -32.22
N ARG A 188 -0.85 -3.77 -33.25
CA ARG A 188 -0.01 -3.07 -34.24
C ARG A 188 0.09 -1.59 -33.99
N MET A 189 -0.66 -1.04 -33.02
CA MET A 189 -0.63 0.38 -32.70
C MET A 189 0.71 0.80 -32.10
N ARG A 190 1.24 1.91 -32.56
CA ARG A 190 2.35 2.58 -31.88
C ARG A 190 1.87 3.17 -30.56
N PRO A 191 2.76 3.38 -29.57
CA PRO A 191 2.37 3.91 -28.26
C PRO A 191 1.55 5.21 -28.32
N ALA A 192 1.89 6.12 -29.23
CA ALA A 192 1.18 7.39 -29.41
C ALA A 192 -0.27 7.19 -29.93
N GLU A 193 -0.47 6.24 -30.84
CA GLU A 193 -1.79 5.89 -31.38
C GLU A 193 -2.65 5.22 -30.31
N MET A 194 -2.06 4.31 -29.53
CA MET A 194 -2.74 3.68 -28.39
C MET A 194 -3.21 4.73 -27.37
N VAL A 195 -2.34 5.70 -27.02
CA VAL A 195 -2.70 6.79 -26.10
C VAL A 195 -3.86 7.63 -26.66
N ALA A 196 -3.82 7.97 -27.96
CA ALA A 196 -4.89 8.74 -28.61
C ALA A 196 -6.21 7.97 -28.58
N THR A 197 -6.19 6.68 -28.91
CA THR A 197 -7.37 5.80 -28.88
C THR A 197 -7.95 5.67 -27.49
N LEU A 198 -7.11 5.40 -26.48
CA LEU A 198 -7.55 5.31 -25.08
C LEU A 198 -8.19 6.62 -24.59
N ARG A 199 -7.65 7.78 -24.99
CA ARG A 199 -8.23 9.08 -24.66
C ARG A 199 -9.57 9.31 -25.34
N ALA A 200 -9.71 8.96 -26.61
CA ALA A 200 -10.97 9.05 -27.35
C ALA A 200 -12.05 8.15 -26.73
N LEU A 201 -11.70 6.93 -26.33
CA LEU A 201 -12.61 6.03 -25.63
C LEU A 201 -12.98 6.57 -24.25
N ALA A 202 -12.00 7.08 -23.49
CA ALA A 202 -12.23 7.64 -22.17
C ALA A 202 -13.18 8.85 -22.18
N GLN A 203 -13.21 9.64 -23.27
CA GLN A 203 -14.17 10.76 -23.44
C GLN A 203 -15.62 10.28 -23.46
N LYS A 204 -15.87 9.08 -23.95
CA LYS A 204 -17.22 8.49 -24.05
C LYS A 204 -17.72 7.90 -22.73
N VAL A 205 -16.83 7.73 -21.75
CA VAL A 205 -17.17 7.10 -20.45
C VAL A 205 -17.95 8.06 -19.55
N ARG A 206 -19.06 7.59 -19.01
CA ARG A 206 -19.86 8.32 -18.02
C ARG A 206 -19.30 8.08 -16.61
N LEU A 207 -18.39 8.95 -16.15
CA LEU A 207 -17.74 8.77 -14.85
C LEU A 207 -18.69 8.67 -13.64
N LYS A 208 -19.91 9.19 -13.75
CA LYS A 208 -20.91 9.08 -12.67
C LYS A 208 -21.22 7.63 -12.29
N ALA A 209 -21.13 6.69 -13.23
CA ALA A 209 -21.36 5.26 -13.00
C ALA A 209 -20.28 4.62 -12.12
N TYR A 210 -19.08 5.20 -12.09
CA TYR A 210 -17.92 4.66 -11.38
C TYR A 210 -17.52 5.47 -10.15
N ARG A 211 -18.47 6.20 -9.55
CA ARG A 211 -18.19 6.98 -8.33
C ARG A 211 -18.13 6.09 -7.10
N LYS A 212 -17.12 6.34 -6.26
CA LYS A 212 -17.06 5.74 -4.93
C LYS A 212 -18.30 6.15 -4.12
N SER A 213 -18.98 5.17 -3.55
CA SER A 213 -19.98 5.42 -2.52
C SER A 213 -19.32 6.06 -1.30
N SER A 214 -19.98 7.05 -0.70
CA SER A 214 -19.53 7.61 0.58
C SER A 214 -19.59 6.51 1.64
N ARG A 215 -18.46 6.26 2.30
CA ARG A 215 -18.45 5.29 3.42
C ARG A 215 -19.25 5.86 4.57
N GLY A 216 -20.27 5.16 4.98
CA GLY A 216 -20.97 5.43 6.22
C GLY A 216 -20.06 5.33 7.46
N PRO A 217 -20.54 5.75 8.63
CA PRO A 217 -19.80 5.62 9.88
C PRO A 217 -19.37 4.17 10.11
N LYS A 218 -18.19 3.98 10.70
CA LYS A 218 -17.64 2.66 10.99
C LYS A 218 -18.61 1.91 11.90
N LYS A 219 -19.19 0.82 11.42
CA LYS A 219 -19.98 -0.07 12.29
C LYS A 219 -19.08 -0.60 13.41
N PRO A 220 -19.54 -0.60 14.67
CA PRO A 220 -18.78 -1.23 15.75
C PRO A 220 -18.47 -2.68 15.37
N ARG A 221 -17.24 -3.12 15.64
CA ARG A 221 -16.87 -4.51 15.40
C ARG A 221 -17.82 -5.39 16.22
N PRO A 222 -18.45 -6.42 15.63
CA PRO A 222 -19.23 -7.36 16.42
C PRO A 222 -18.31 -7.94 17.52
N LYS A 223 -18.78 -7.94 18.77
CA LYS A 223 -18.08 -8.63 19.84
C LYS A 223 -17.99 -10.08 19.41
N ARG A 224 -16.76 -10.59 19.24
CA ARG A 224 -16.56 -12.02 19.00
C ARG A 224 -16.94 -12.75 20.26
N GLU A 225 -18.09 -13.35 20.27
CA GLU A 225 -18.47 -14.35 21.25
C GLU A 225 -17.80 -15.66 20.82
N GLY A 226 -16.96 -16.17 21.69
CA GLY A 226 -16.19 -17.38 21.47
C GLY A 226 -14.76 -17.13 20.98
N THR A 227 -13.82 -17.64 21.75
CA THR A 227 -12.40 -17.67 21.41
C THR A 227 -12.21 -18.78 20.38
N ILE A 228 -12.12 -18.43 19.09
CA ILE A 228 -11.58 -19.36 18.10
C ILE A 228 -10.13 -19.59 18.53
N LYS A 229 -9.86 -20.73 19.17
CA LYS A 229 -8.51 -21.22 19.45
C LYS A 229 -7.84 -21.62 18.13
N GLY A 230 -7.35 -20.64 17.43
CA GLY A 230 -6.57 -20.73 16.23
C GLY A 230 -5.91 -19.39 16.08
N SER A 231 -4.93 -19.10 16.95
CA SER A 231 -4.16 -17.87 16.80
C SER A 231 -3.47 -17.90 15.44
N HIS A 232 -3.74 -16.89 14.63
CA HIS A 232 -2.98 -16.63 13.41
C HIS A 232 -1.49 -16.69 13.76
N VAL A 233 -0.81 -17.71 13.30
CA VAL A 233 0.63 -17.87 13.55
C VAL A 233 1.32 -16.93 12.60
N SER A 234 1.97 -15.88 13.11
CA SER A 234 2.71 -14.94 12.28
C SER A 234 3.87 -15.67 11.57
N THR A 235 4.17 -15.28 10.34
CA THR A 235 5.31 -15.80 9.57
C THR A 235 6.62 -15.72 10.36
N ALA A 236 6.80 -14.68 11.16
CA ALA A 236 7.96 -14.55 12.04
C ALA A 236 8.02 -15.67 13.12
N LYS A 237 6.88 -16.10 13.64
CA LYS A 237 6.81 -17.21 14.60
C LYS A 237 7.10 -18.55 13.93
N LEU A 238 6.59 -18.77 12.70
CA LEU A 238 6.89 -19.96 11.90
C LEU A 238 8.39 -20.07 11.60
N LEU A 239 9.01 -18.98 11.14
CA LEU A 239 10.45 -18.94 10.86
C LEU A 239 11.31 -19.15 12.10
N ARG A 240 10.88 -18.66 13.27
CA ARG A 240 11.55 -18.89 14.55
C ARG A 240 11.48 -20.37 14.96
N ASN A 241 10.32 -21.00 14.82
CA ASN A 241 10.12 -22.40 15.12
C ASN A 241 10.93 -23.30 14.17
N LEU A 242 11.01 -22.97 12.87
CA LEU A 242 11.85 -23.68 11.91
C LEU A 242 13.33 -23.61 12.28
N LYS A 243 13.84 -22.47 12.76
CA LYS A 243 15.22 -22.33 13.22
C LYS A 243 15.52 -23.13 14.48
N VAL A 244 14.55 -23.21 15.42
CA VAL A 244 14.70 -23.98 16.64
C VAL A 244 14.74 -25.49 16.31
N ASN A 245 13.86 -25.97 15.43
CA ASN A 245 13.84 -27.39 15.00
C ASN A 245 15.04 -27.80 14.16
N ALA A 246 15.69 -26.86 13.45
CA ALA A 246 16.92 -27.12 12.68
C ALA A 246 18.19 -27.11 13.56
N ALA A 247 18.11 -26.62 14.80
CA ALA A 247 19.21 -26.53 15.75
C ALA A 247 19.20 -27.64 16.82
N THR A 248 18.22 -28.56 16.74
CA THR A 248 18.17 -29.76 17.63
C THR A 248 18.66 -30.96 16.82
N PRO A 249 19.80 -31.55 17.18
CA PRO A 249 20.37 -32.72 16.50
C PRO A 249 19.49 -33.96 16.67
#